data_5ae89efe64d9a6ee6fc97a41030ad622
#
_entry.id   5ae89efe64d9a6ee6fc97a41030ad622
#
_cell.length_a   1.000
_cell.length_b   1.000
_cell.length_c   1.000
_cell.angle_alpha   90.00
_cell.angle_beta   90.00
_cell.angle_gamma   90.00
#
_symmetry.space_group_name_H-M   'P 1'
#
loop_
_entity.id
_entity.type
_entity.pdbx_description
1 polymer ?
#
loop_
_entity_poly.entity_id
_entity_poly.type
_entity_poly.pdbx_seq_one_letter_code
_entity_poly.pdbx_strand_id
1 'polypeptide(L)'
;MSKLEKRYDFVLYFDVKDGNPNGDPDAGNLPRIDAETGNGIVTDVCLKRKVRNYVQITKGLEDGYDIFVKEKAVLNKEMDVIFAGLGIDANAKKPAKGSDVEKGRAGMCKKFFDIRTFGAVLSTGANAGQVRGPVQFTFARSVEPIVSFEHSITRMAVTKEEDVDKERTMGRKYTVPYGLYKACGFISPHFAASTGFSTEDLNLLWEALMQMFEVDRAAARGLMTTRRLVIFEHNSALGSKPADELFSRVKCEHTGNIPARDFSDYTITLDGNPLSEIKTVVTV
;
A
#
# COMPACT_ATOMS: atom_id res chain seq x y z
N MET A 1 18.05 0.96 -16.85
CA MET A 1 16.69 1.27 -16.39
C MET A 1 16.16 2.45 -17.18
N SER A 2 15.01 2.30 -17.84
CA SER A 2 14.41 3.36 -18.64
C SER A 2 13.76 4.41 -17.74
N LYS A 3 13.93 5.68 -18.09
CA LYS A 3 13.44 6.82 -17.32
C LYS A 3 11.91 6.92 -17.49
N LEU A 4 11.21 7.23 -16.41
CA LEU A 4 9.78 7.52 -16.47
C LEU A 4 9.56 8.93 -17.02
N GLU A 5 8.83 9.05 -18.14
CA GLU A 5 8.63 10.34 -18.83
C GLU A 5 7.22 10.89 -18.70
N LYS A 6 6.24 10.01 -18.43
CA LYS A 6 4.82 10.34 -18.38
C LYS A 6 4.28 10.36 -16.97
N ARG A 7 3.27 11.18 -16.70
CA ARG A 7 2.46 11.12 -15.50
C ARG A 7 1.45 9.99 -15.62
N TYR A 8 1.17 9.34 -14.49
CA TYR A 8 0.09 8.36 -14.37
C TYR A 8 -0.80 8.70 -13.18
N ASP A 9 -2.10 8.57 -13.39
CA ASP A 9 -3.09 8.56 -12.32
C ASP A 9 -3.82 7.22 -12.39
N PHE A 10 -4.30 6.71 -11.25
CA PHE A 10 -4.98 5.41 -11.27
C PHE A 10 -6.06 5.29 -10.21
N VAL A 11 -7.02 4.42 -10.46
CA VAL A 11 -8.07 4.02 -9.52
C VAL A 11 -7.93 2.53 -9.28
N LEU A 12 -7.86 2.15 -8.00
CA LEU A 12 -7.80 0.77 -7.54
C LEU A 12 -9.08 0.43 -6.80
N TYR A 13 -9.77 -0.62 -7.25
CA TYR A 13 -10.85 -1.27 -6.50
C TYR A 13 -10.39 -2.62 -5.98
N PHE A 14 -10.63 -2.85 -4.71
CA PHE A 14 -10.42 -4.13 -4.05
C PHE A 14 -11.54 -4.39 -3.05
N ASP A 15 -11.77 -5.65 -2.73
CA ASP A 15 -12.79 -6.01 -1.76
C ASP A 15 -12.23 -6.80 -0.58
N VAL A 16 -13.06 -6.92 0.44
CA VAL A 16 -12.86 -7.80 1.58
C VAL A 16 -14.15 -8.58 1.84
N LYS A 17 -14.01 -9.87 2.12
CA LYS A 17 -15.09 -10.76 2.55
C LYS A 17 -14.65 -11.49 3.81
N ASP A 18 -15.49 -11.40 4.86
CA ASP A 18 -15.25 -12.01 6.17
C ASP A 18 -13.89 -11.71 6.80
N GLY A 19 -13.42 -10.46 6.64
CA GLY A 19 -12.11 -10.04 7.09
C GLY A 19 -12.03 -8.62 7.61
N ASN A 20 -10.89 -8.28 8.23
CA ASN A 20 -10.55 -6.94 8.65
C ASN A 20 -9.49 -6.37 7.70
N PRO A 21 -9.84 -5.44 6.80
CA PRO A 21 -8.90 -4.93 5.81
C PRO A 21 -7.81 -4.04 6.41
N ASN A 22 -8.14 -3.30 7.48
CA ASN A 22 -7.22 -2.41 8.19
C ASN A 22 -7.72 -2.10 9.60
N GLY A 23 -7.32 -2.92 10.55
CA GLY A 23 -7.68 -2.72 11.95
C GLY A 23 -7.06 -1.45 12.56
N ASP A 24 -7.76 -0.88 13.52
CA ASP A 24 -7.31 0.27 14.29
C ASP A 24 -6.71 -0.18 15.63
N PRO A 25 -5.40 -0.03 15.86
CA PRO A 25 -4.79 -0.43 17.12
C PRO A 25 -5.33 0.34 18.33
N ASP A 26 -5.76 1.60 18.13
CA ASP A 26 -6.28 2.45 19.21
C ASP A 26 -7.73 2.10 19.57
N ALA A 27 -8.44 1.41 18.66
CA ALA A 27 -9.81 0.95 18.83
C ALA A 27 -9.92 -0.59 18.97
N GLY A 28 -8.95 -1.23 19.63
CA GLY A 28 -8.98 -2.68 19.85
C GLY A 28 -8.96 -3.52 18.58
N ASN A 29 -8.35 -3.01 17.51
CA ASN A 29 -8.26 -3.62 16.18
C ASN A 29 -9.60 -3.74 15.43
N LEU A 30 -10.58 -2.87 15.73
CA LEU A 30 -11.78 -2.72 14.92
C LEU A 30 -11.43 -2.27 13.49
N PRO A 31 -12.18 -2.69 12.45
CA PRO A 31 -12.10 -2.08 11.13
C PRO A 31 -12.29 -0.57 11.23
N ARG A 32 -11.45 0.20 10.54
CA ARG A 32 -11.56 1.67 10.52
C ARG A 32 -12.81 2.08 9.76
N ILE A 33 -13.61 2.96 10.36
CA ILE A 33 -14.87 3.45 9.81
C ILE A 33 -14.90 4.97 9.95
N ASP A 34 -15.39 5.64 8.92
CA ASP A 34 -15.76 7.04 8.99
C ASP A 34 -17.05 7.18 9.81
N ALA A 35 -16.96 7.88 10.94
CA ALA A 35 -18.07 7.96 11.89
C ALA A 35 -19.31 8.72 11.35
N GLU A 36 -19.14 9.57 10.34
CA GLU A 36 -20.25 10.34 9.77
C GLU A 36 -21.00 9.54 8.70
N THR A 37 -20.24 8.83 7.84
CA THR A 37 -20.80 8.17 6.66
C THR A 37 -20.98 6.66 6.84
N GLY A 38 -20.31 6.07 7.84
CA GLY A 38 -20.24 4.62 8.01
C GLY A 38 -19.35 3.90 7.01
N ASN A 39 -18.68 4.64 6.09
CA ASN A 39 -17.80 4.02 5.11
C ASN A 39 -16.51 3.49 5.76
N GLY A 40 -16.11 2.29 5.38
CA GLY A 40 -14.85 1.71 5.79
C GLY A 40 -13.65 2.47 5.23
N ILE A 41 -12.57 2.52 6.01
CA ILE A 41 -11.33 3.20 5.65
C ILE A 41 -10.18 2.20 5.66
N VAL A 42 -9.36 2.25 4.59
CA VAL A 42 -8.05 1.59 4.53
C VAL A 42 -7.00 2.65 4.24
N THR A 43 -6.02 2.78 5.13
CA THR A 43 -4.99 3.82 5.02
C THR A 43 -4.03 3.53 3.86
N ASP A 44 -3.43 4.57 3.30
CA ASP A 44 -2.40 4.45 2.26
C ASP A 44 -1.19 3.64 2.74
N VAL A 45 -0.80 3.77 4.01
CA VAL A 45 0.31 2.99 4.59
C VAL A 45 -0.02 1.50 4.66
N CYS A 46 -1.28 1.12 4.85
CA CYS A 46 -1.72 -0.26 4.78
C CYS A 46 -1.54 -0.83 3.36
N LEU A 47 -1.95 -0.10 2.32
CA LEU A 47 -1.76 -0.49 0.92
C LEU A 47 -0.26 -0.55 0.55
N LYS A 48 0.50 0.48 0.92
CA LYS A 48 1.97 0.52 0.71
C LYS A 48 2.68 -0.66 1.38
N ARG A 49 2.21 -1.09 2.57
CA ARG A 49 2.76 -2.28 3.24
C ARG A 49 2.55 -3.54 2.42
N LYS A 50 1.38 -3.72 1.80
CA LYS A 50 1.08 -4.88 0.96
C LYS A 50 1.93 -4.90 -0.30
N VAL A 51 2.14 -3.74 -0.94
CA VAL A 51 3.08 -3.61 -2.07
C VAL A 51 4.50 -3.98 -1.63
N ARG A 52 4.98 -3.49 -0.47
CA ARG A 52 6.30 -3.88 0.07
C ARG A 52 6.42 -5.39 0.28
N ASN A 53 5.40 -6.01 0.88
CA ASN A 53 5.39 -7.45 1.10
C ASN A 53 5.46 -8.22 -0.23
N TYR A 54 4.70 -7.78 -1.25
CA TYR A 54 4.75 -8.38 -2.58
C TYR A 54 6.15 -8.29 -3.19
N VAL A 55 6.75 -7.09 -3.21
CA VAL A 55 8.10 -6.88 -3.77
C VAL A 55 9.15 -7.68 -3.00
N GLN A 56 9.05 -7.73 -1.67
CA GLN A 56 9.97 -8.51 -0.85
C GLN A 56 9.92 -10.01 -1.16
N ILE A 57 8.72 -10.56 -1.42
CA ILE A 57 8.54 -11.97 -1.76
C ILE A 57 9.04 -12.27 -3.18
N THR A 58 8.78 -11.39 -4.14
CA THR A 58 9.06 -11.64 -5.57
C THR A 58 10.47 -11.22 -5.98
N LYS A 59 11.03 -10.16 -5.37
CA LYS A 59 12.28 -9.51 -5.77
C LYS A 59 13.29 -9.29 -4.63
N GLY A 60 12.96 -9.69 -3.42
CA GLY A 60 13.72 -9.30 -2.22
C GLY A 60 15.18 -9.78 -2.14
N LEU A 61 15.61 -10.67 -3.02
CA LEU A 61 17.01 -11.13 -3.16
C LEU A 61 17.74 -10.43 -4.31
N GLU A 62 17.04 -9.65 -5.14
CA GLU A 62 17.65 -8.92 -6.25
C GLU A 62 18.22 -7.58 -5.76
N ASP A 63 19.38 -7.21 -6.26
CA ASP A 63 20.03 -5.93 -5.94
C ASP A 63 19.12 -4.76 -6.36
N GLY A 64 18.94 -3.79 -5.44
CA GLY A 64 18.09 -2.64 -5.65
C GLY A 64 16.59 -2.86 -5.32
N TYR A 65 16.17 -4.05 -4.92
CA TYR A 65 14.77 -4.33 -4.56
C TYR A 65 14.57 -4.65 -3.07
N ASP A 66 15.55 -4.38 -2.22
CA ASP A 66 15.38 -4.50 -0.77
C ASP A 66 14.31 -3.51 -0.27
N ILE A 67 13.71 -3.82 0.87
CA ILE A 67 12.67 -3.01 1.52
C ILE A 67 13.24 -2.40 2.80
N PHE A 68 13.17 -1.07 2.90
CA PHE A 68 13.65 -0.34 4.08
C PHE A 68 12.69 -0.51 5.26
N VAL A 69 11.37 -0.32 5.03
CA VAL A 69 10.35 -0.46 6.08
C VAL A 69 9.81 -1.89 6.05
N LYS A 70 10.60 -2.83 6.57
CA LYS A 70 10.24 -4.26 6.71
C LYS A 70 10.17 -4.68 8.17
N GLU A 71 9.54 -5.80 8.44
CA GLU A 71 9.42 -6.35 9.80
C GLU A 71 10.80 -6.60 10.42
N LYS A 72 10.97 -6.24 11.70
CA LYS A 72 12.22 -6.37 12.47
C LYS A 72 13.41 -5.58 11.93
N ALA A 73 13.24 -4.69 10.95
CA ALA A 73 14.31 -3.82 10.49
C ALA A 73 14.68 -2.78 11.55
N VAL A 74 15.98 -2.51 11.68
CA VAL A 74 16.51 -1.41 12.48
C VAL A 74 16.96 -0.32 11.51
N LEU A 75 16.10 0.67 11.26
CA LEU A 75 16.26 1.64 10.18
C LEU A 75 17.60 2.39 10.20
N ASN A 76 18.09 2.78 11.40
CA ASN A 76 19.39 3.45 11.50
C ASN A 76 20.55 2.53 11.07
N LYS A 77 20.50 1.23 11.38
CA LYS A 77 21.51 0.28 10.94
C LYS A 77 21.54 0.11 9.42
N GLU A 78 20.39 0.10 8.77
CA GLU A 78 20.30 0.07 7.30
C GLU A 78 20.92 1.32 6.68
N MET A 79 20.71 2.50 7.26
CA MET A 79 21.38 3.73 6.83
C MET A 79 22.89 3.67 7.05
N ASP A 80 23.35 3.25 8.24
CA ASP A 80 24.77 3.14 8.57
C ASP A 80 25.52 2.24 7.57
N VAL A 81 24.92 1.13 7.14
CA VAL A 81 25.48 0.23 6.11
C VAL A 81 25.66 0.97 4.77
N ILE A 82 24.69 1.78 4.36
CA ILE A 82 24.81 2.56 3.11
C ILE A 82 25.94 3.58 3.21
N PHE A 83 26.00 4.34 4.30
CA PHE A 83 27.05 5.36 4.48
C PHE A 83 28.45 4.74 4.57
N ALA A 84 28.59 3.62 5.29
CA ALA A 84 29.84 2.86 5.34
C ALA A 84 30.26 2.36 3.95
N GLY A 85 29.34 1.83 3.15
CA GLY A 85 29.59 1.39 1.78
C GLY A 85 30.01 2.52 0.83
N LEU A 86 29.62 3.76 1.14
CA LEU A 86 30.05 4.97 0.41
C LEU A 86 31.37 5.56 0.94
N GLY A 87 31.97 4.98 1.98
CA GLY A 87 33.17 5.50 2.63
C GLY A 87 32.93 6.79 3.43
N ILE A 88 31.68 7.06 3.83
CA ILE A 88 31.27 8.26 4.57
C ILE A 88 31.13 7.88 6.05
N ASP A 89 31.94 8.52 6.92
CA ASP A 89 31.85 8.37 8.37
C ASP A 89 30.67 9.20 8.93
N ALA A 90 29.47 8.69 8.78
CA ALA A 90 28.24 9.28 9.29
C ALA A 90 27.44 8.28 10.13
N ASN A 91 26.91 8.74 11.26
CA ASN A 91 26.09 7.94 12.19
C ASN A 91 25.23 8.88 13.07
N ALA A 92 24.48 8.32 14.03
CA ALA A 92 23.61 9.09 14.90
C ALA A 92 24.32 10.16 15.75
N LYS A 93 25.61 9.96 16.08
CA LYS A 93 26.43 10.94 16.85
C LYS A 93 27.10 11.97 15.93
N LYS A 94 27.34 11.60 14.66
CA LYS A 94 27.98 12.41 13.63
C LYS A 94 27.17 12.34 12.34
N PRO A 95 26.01 13.03 12.26
CA PRO A 95 25.17 12.98 11.07
C PRO A 95 25.84 13.63 9.86
N ALA A 96 25.57 13.12 8.68
CA ALA A 96 26.07 13.65 7.41
C ALA A 96 25.58 15.09 7.18
N LYS A 97 26.40 15.85 6.42
CA LYS A 97 26.11 17.25 6.06
C LYS A 97 26.48 17.51 4.60
N GLY A 98 25.88 18.54 4.02
CA GLY A 98 26.17 18.99 2.66
C GLY A 98 25.99 17.87 1.63
N SER A 99 26.99 17.69 0.76
CA SER A 99 26.96 16.71 -0.35
C SER A 99 26.85 15.25 0.12
N ASP A 100 27.27 14.94 1.34
CA ASP A 100 27.21 13.57 1.85
C ASP A 100 25.77 13.13 2.17
N VAL A 101 24.89 14.06 2.52
CA VAL A 101 23.44 13.80 2.62
C VAL A 101 22.87 13.37 1.27
N GLU A 102 23.29 14.03 0.18
CA GLU A 102 22.82 13.70 -1.17
C GLU A 102 23.33 12.35 -1.65
N LYS A 103 24.62 12.04 -1.37
CA LYS A 103 25.18 10.71 -1.68
C LYS A 103 24.48 9.62 -0.90
N GLY A 104 24.25 9.82 0.41
CA GLY A 104 23.50 8.90 1.26
C GLY A 104 22.09 8.68 0.73
N ARG A 105 21.37 9.76 0.39
CA ARG A 105 20.01 9.70 -0.19
C ARG A 105 19.99 8.89 -1.50
N ALA A 106 20.93 9.13 -2.41
CA ALA A 106 21.04 8.39 -3.65
C ALA A 106 21.33 6.91 -3.40
N GLY A 107 22.20 6.58 -2.44
CA GLY A 107 22.48 5.21 -2.01
C GLY A 107 21.25 4.50 -1.45
N MET A 108 20.47 5.20 -0.62
CA MET A 108 19.22 4.68 -0.07
C MET A 108 18.20 4.39 -1.18
N CYS A 109 18.00 5.32 -2.12
CA CYS A 109 17.09 5.12 -3.26
C CYS A 109 17.57 3.97 -4.17
N LYS A 110 18.88 3.81 -4.36
CA LYS A 110 19.43 2.73 -5.18
C LYS A 110 19.17 1.35 -4.57
N LYS A 111 19.35 1.19 -3.27
CA LYS A 111 19.18 -0.10 -2.57
C LYS A 111 17.73 -0.44 -2.33
N PHE A 112 16.90 0.54 -1.88
CA PHE A 112 15.57 0.27 -1.36
C PHE A 112 14.47 0.69 -2.34
N PHE A 113 13.71 -0.30 -2.81
CA PHE A 113 12.57 -0.07 -3.70
C PHE A 113 11.53 0.87 -3.09
N ASP A 114 11.18 0.67 -1.82
CA ASP A 114 10.13 1.45 -1.16
C ASP A 114 10.53 2.91 -0.92
N ILE A 115 11.81 3.20 -0.70
CA ILE A 115 12.29 4.58 -0.58
C ILE A 115 12.17 5.31 -1.93
N ARG A 116 12.67 4.71 -3.03
CA ARG A 116 12.60 5.37 -4.33
C ARG A 116 11.18 5.45 -4.89
N THR A 117 10.27 4.58 -4.41
CA THR A 117 8.87 4.53 -4.85
C THR A 117 7.98 5.47 -4.05
N PHE A 118 7.96 5.34 -2.73
CA PHE A 118 7.03 6.04 -1.84
C PHE A 118 7.64 7.23 -1.12
N GLY A 119 8.97 7.30 -1.08
CA GLY A 119 9.70 8.27 -0.29
C GLY A 119 9.88 7.87 1.18
N ALA A 120 10.72 8.62 1.87
CA ALA A 120 10.96 8.46 3.30
C ALA A 120 11.56 9.72 3.92
N VAL A 121 11.35 9.89 5.22
CA VAL A 121 12.08 10.87 6.05
C VAL A 121 13.26 10.14 6.68
N LEU A 122 14.48 10.48 6.26
CA LEU A 122 15.74 9.84 6.63
C LEU A 122 16.65 10.79 7.41
N SER A 123 16.07 11.75 8.14
CA SER A 123 16.78 12.80 8.88
C SER A 123 17.29 12.34 10.26
N THR A 124 16.92 11.13 10.70
CA THR A 124 17.43 10.51 11.93
C THR A 124 18.69 9.68 11.65
N GLY A 125 19.46 9.36 12.70
CA GLY A 125 20.66 8.52 12.53
C GLY A 125 21.74 9.22 11.70
N ALA A 126 22.23 8.55 10.67
CA ALA A 126 23.29 9.07 9.79
C ALA A 126 22.87 10.27 8.91
N ASN A 127 21.58 10.55 8.79
CA ASN A 127 20.96 11.65 8.04
C ASN A 127 21.18 11.59 6.52
N ALA A 128 20.27 10.94 5.82
CA ALA A 128 20.17 10.99 4.35
C ALA A 128 19.10 12.00 3.87
N GLY A 129 18.60 12.88 4.75
CA GLY A 129 17.64 13.93 4.43
C GLY A 129 16.21 13.40 4.22
N GLN A 130 15.52 13.94 3.23
CA GLN A 130 14.16 13.57 2.87
C GLN A 130 14.08 13.13 1.40
N VAL A 131 13.40 12.03 1.16
CA VAL A 131 13.07 11.55 -0.19
C VAL A 131 11.59 11.76 -0.43
N ARG A 132 11.25 12.46 -1.50
CA ARG A 132 9.88 12.61 -1.99
C ARG A 132 9.64 11.59 -3.09
N GLY A 133 8.90 10.54 -2.78
CA GLY A 133 8.64 9.45 -3.72
C GLY A 133 7.64 9.84 -4.82
N PRO A 134 7.78 9.29 -6.03
CA PRO A 134 6.88 9.54 -7.16
C PRO A 134 5.48 9.00 -6.95
N VAL A 135 5.30 7.93 -6.19
CA VAL A 135 4.02 7.22 -6.04
C VAL A 135 3.33 7.65 -4.75
N GLN A 136 2.13 8.17 -4.88
CA GLN A 136 1.29 8.55 -3.75
C GLN A 136 -0.10 7.92 -3.87
N PHE A 137 -0.69 7.54 -2.73
CA PHE A 137 -2.04 6.99 -2.64
C PHE A 137 -2.91 7.90 -1.78
N THR A 138 -4.21 7.92 -2.08
CA THR A 138 -5.23 8.36 -1.12
C THR A 138 -5.53 7.23 -0.13
N PHE A 139 -6.21 7.54 0.97
CA PHE A 139 -6.91 6.49 1.71
C PHE A 139 -7.94 5.82 0.80
N ALA A 140 -8.08 4.49 0.94
CA ALA A 140 -9.21 3.82 0.33
C ALA A 140 -10.44 3.98 1.21
N ARG A 141 -11.60 4.21 0.57
CA ARG A 141 -12.90 4.25 1.22
C ARG A 141 -13.81 3.19 0.62
N SER A 142 -14.64 2.57 1.44
CA SER A 142 -15.64 1.66 0.90
C SER A 142 -16.67 2.42 0.06
N VAL A 143 -17.18 1.78 -0.98
CA VAL A 143 -18.19 2.36 -1.89
C VAL A 143 -19.48 2.64 -1.14
N GLU A 144 -19.84 1.75 -0.21
CA GLU A 144 -20.99 1.85 0.65
C GLU A 144 -20.58 1.73 2.13
N PRO A 145 -21.45 2.16 3.08
CA PRO A 145 -21.24 1.92 4.49
C PRO A 145 -21.01 0.44 4.79
N ILE A 146 -20.10 0.15 5.72
CA ILE A 146 -19.79 -1.20 6.17
C ILE A 146 -20.31 -1.46 7.58
N VAL A 147 -20.50 -2.73 7.91
CA VAL A 147 -20.82 -3.19 9.26
C VAL A 147 -19.66 -4.03 9.78
N SER A 148 -19.25 -3.80 11.02
CA SER A 148 -18.23 -4.62 11.69
C SER A 148 -18.92 -5.64 12.60
N PHE A 149 -18.57 -6.92 12.44
CA PHE A 149 -18.99 -8.01 13.33
C PHE A 149 -17.90 -8.34 14.32
N GLU A 150 -18.26 -8.52 15.58
CA GLU A 150 -17.40 -9.01 16.64
C GLU A 150 -17.61 -10.50 16.83
N HIS A 151 -16.52 -11.27 16.84
CA HIS A 151 -16.53 -12.71 17.10
C HIS A 151 -15.69 -13.00 18.34
N SER A 152 -16.30 -13.61 19.36
CA SER A 152 -15.56 -14.16 20.49
C SER A 152 -14.86 -15.45 20.10
N ILE A 153 -13.59 -15.57 20.43
CA ILE A 153 -12.75 -16.74 20.12
C ILE A 153 -12.18 -17.28 21.42
N THR A 154 -12.29 -18.58 21.62
CA THR A 154 -11.70 -19.26 22.78
C THR A 154 -10.50 -20.08 22.35
N ARG A 155 -9.36 -19.80 22.96
CA ARG A 155 -8.16 -20.64 22.77
C ARG A 155 -8.31 -21.89 23.62
N MET A 156 -8.24 -23.06 23.00
CA MET A 156 -8.43 -24.35 23.69
C MET A 156 -7.21 -24.82 24.48
N ALA A 157 -6.00 -24.32 24.15
CA ALA A 157 -4.76 -24.67 24.81
C ALA A 157 -4.27 -23.57 25.75
N VAL A 158 -3.65 -23.95 26.84
CA VAL A 158 -2.93 -23.06 27.76
C VAL A 158 -1.47 -22.89 27.31
N THR A 159 -0.80 -21.85 27.82
CA THR A 159 0.64 -21.61 27.52
C THR A 159 1.58 -22.17 28.55
N LYS A 160 1.10 -22.38 29.75
CA LYS A 160 1.91 -22.89 30.87
C LYS A 160 1.22 -24.07 31.50
N GLU A 161 2.00 -24.99 32.01
CA GLU A 161 1.54 -26.19 32.68
C GLU A 161 0.69 -25.88 33.93
N GLU A 162 1.06 -24.84 34.67
CA GLU A 162 0.33 -24.34 35.85
C GLU A 162 -1.07 -23.76 35.54
N ASP A 163 -1.40 -23.60 34.27
CA ASP A 163 -2.69 -23.02 33.80
C ASP A 163 -3.63 -24.09 33.23
N VAL A 164 -3.27 -25.41 33.32
CA VAL A 164 -4.05 -26.50 32.69
C VAL A 164 -5.50 -26.54 33.20
N ASP A 165 -5.69 -26.30 34.50
CA ASP A 165 -7.01 -26.32 35.14
C ASP A 165 -7.68 -24.95 35.22
N LYS A 166 -7.06 -23.89 34.67
CA LYS A 166 -7.64 -22.52 34.66
C LYS A 166 -8.59 -22.31 33.49
N GLU A 167 -9.40 -21.25 33.61
CA GLU A 167 -10.28 -20.81 32.53
C GLU A 167 -9.50 -20.50 31.24
N ARG A 168 -10.10 -20.83 30.11
CA ARG A 168 -9.49 -20.67 28.80
C ARG A 168 -9.45 -19.20 28.40
N THR A 169 -8.35 -18.79 27.77
CA THR A 169 -8.19 -17.41 27.30
C THR A 169 -9.16 -17.11 26.15
N MET A 170 -9.98 -16.08 26.33
CA MET A 170 -10.86 -15.56 25.30
C MET A 170 -10.16 -14.44 24.52
N GLY A 171 -10.37 -14.40 23.22
CA GLY A 171 -9.97 -13.35 22.31
C GLY A 171 -11.17 -12.81 21.52
N ARG A 172 -10.95 -11.71 20.81
CA ARG A 172 -11.95 -11.12 19.93
C ARG A 172 -11.38 -10.99 18.52
N LYS A 173 -12.22 -11.21 17.53
CA LYS A 173 -11.93 -10.99 16.13
C LYS A 173 -13.02 -10.12 15.53
N TYR A 174 -12.61 -9.10 14.77
CA TYR A 174 -13.55 -8.22 14.08
C TYR A 174 -13.47 -8.46 12.58
N THR A 175 -14.60 -8.56 11.92
CA THR A 175 -14.69 -8.76 10.47
C THR A 175 -15.70 -7.83 9.84
N VAL A 176 -15.43 -7.46 8.60
CA VAL A 176 -16.41 -6.89 7.67
C VAL A 176 -16.96 -8.05 6.84
N PRO A 177 -18.29 -8.30 6.84
CA PRO A 177 -18.87 -9.38 6.06
C PRO A 177 -18.58 -9.24 4.56
N TYR A 178 -18.74 -8.02 4.05
CA TYR A 178 -18.34 -7.63 2.71
C TYR A 178 -18.13 -6.11 2.63
N GLY A 179 -17.14 -5.67 1.83
CA GLY A 179 -16.93 -4.27 1.52
C GLY A 179 -16.07 -4.12 0.26
N LEU A 180 -16.54 -3.33 -0.70
CA LEU A 180 -15.80 -2.91 -1.88
C LEU A 180 -15.17 -1.54 -1.63
N TYR A 181 -13.86 -1.43 -1.79
CA TYR A 181 -13.07 -0.23 -1.50
C TYR A 181 -12.50 0.38 -2.77
N LYS A 182 -12.46 1.72 -2.82
CA LYS A 182 -11.84 2.52 -3.88
C LYS A 182 -10.68 3.33 -3.30
N ALA A 183 -9.49 3.22 -3.90
CA ALA A 183 -8.35 4.10 -3.68
C ALA A 183 -7.95 4.79 -4.98
N CYS A 184 -7.42 6.01 -4.87
CA CYS A 184 -6.81 6.70 -5.99
C CYS A 184 -5.30 6.83 -5.76
N GLY A 185 -4.53 6.92 -6.85
CA GLY A 185 -3.10 7.11 -6.77
C GLY A 185 -2.55 7.94 -7.92
N PHE A 186 -1.35 8.47 -7.69
CA PHE A 186 -0.68 9.42 -8.55
C PHE A 186 0.78 9.03 -8.71
N ILE A 187 1.33 9.18 -9.92
CA ILE A 187 2.74 8.91 -10.19
C ILE A 187 3.33 10.08 -10.96
N SER A 188 4.31 10.73 -10.33
CA SER A 188 4.99 11.91 -10.87
C SER A 188 6.34 11.55 -11.50
N PRO A 189 6.55 11.76 -12.82
CA PRO A 189 7.85 11.53 -13.45
C PRO A 189 8.93 12.48 -12.96
N HIS A 190 8.57 13.68 -12.48
CA HIS A 190 9.54 14.62 -11.90
C HIS A 190 10.17 14.07 -10.62
N PHE A 191 9.37 13.45 -9.73
CA PHE A 191 9.91 12.81 -8.54
C PHE A 191 10.59 11.49 -8.86
N ALA A 192 10.12 10.74 -9.85
CA ALA A 192 10.79 9.55 -10.36
C ALA A 192 12.22 9.84 -10.82
N ALA A 193 12.41 10.95 -11.55
CA ALA A 193 13.74 11.39 -11.98
C ALA A 193 14.69 11.67 -10.80
N SER A 194 14.18 12.16 -9.67
CA SER A 194 15.00 12.48 -8.48
C SER A 194 15.31 11.26 -7.62
N THR A 195 14.50 10.21 -7.68
CA THR A 195 14.64 8.99 -6.86
C THR A 195 15.27 7.83 -7.63
N GLY A 196 15.28 7.89 -8.96
CA GLY A 196 15.68 6.79 -9.83
C GLY A 196 14.58 5.74 -10.03
N PHE A 197 13.32 6.05 -9.71
CA PHE A 197 12.18 5.17 -10.01
C PHE A 197 12.02 5.04 -11.53
N SER A 198 12.02 3.81 -12.01
CA SER A 198 12.10 3.46 -13.43
C SER A 198 10.80 2.90 -13.99
N THR A 199 10.76 2.65 -15.30
CA THR A 199 9.63 1.95 -15.95
C THR A 199 9.51 0.51 -15.48
N GLU A 200 10.63 -0.13 -15.14
CA GLU A 200 10.64 -1.49 -14.57
C GLU A 200 10.01 -1.48 -13.17
N ASP A 201 10.31 -0.48 -12.33
CA ASP A 201 9.66 -0.28 -11.04
C ASP A 201 8.17 0.00 -11.18
N LEU A 202 7.78 0.76 -12.20
CA LEU A 202 6.38 1.04 -12.51
C LEU A 202 5.61 -0.24 -12.86
N ASN A 203 6.19 -1.09 -13.70
CA ASN A 203 5.58 -2.36 -14.08
C ASN A 203 5.43 -3.29 -12.87
N LEU A 204 6.46 -3.36 -12.02
CA LEU A 204 6.41 -4.10 -10.75
C LEU A 204 5.34 -3.56 -9.80
N LEU A 205 5.16 -2.23 -9.75
CA LEU A 205 4.08 -1.61 -8.97
C LEU A 205 2.69 -2.03 -9.47
N TRP A 206 2.46 -2.03 -10.80
CA TRP A 206 1.19 -2.48 -11.37
C TRP A 206 0.93 -3.96 -11.07
N GLU A 207 1.94 -4.80 -11.17
CA GLU A 207 1.86 -6.21 -10.81
C GLU A 207 1.55 -6.39 -9.32
N ALA A 208 2.25 -5.66 -8.46
CA ALA A 208 2.01 -5.68 -7.02
C ALA A 208 0.56 -5.28 -6.69
N LEU A 209 0.03 -4.21 -7.29
CA LEU A 209 -1.35 -3.76 -7.05
C LEU A 209 -2.39 -4.79 -7.49
N MET A 210 -2.11 -5.58 -8.52
CA MET A 210 -3.00 -6.65 -8.95
C MET A 210 -2.94 -7.89 -8.06
N GLN A 211 -1.77 -8.19 -7.47
CA GLN A 211 -1.53 -9.49 -6.83
C GLN A 211 -1.21 -9.41 -5.33
N MET A 212 -1.04 -8.22 -4.75
CA MET A 212 -0.59 -8.05 -3.35
C MET A 212 -1.47 -8.74 -2.32
N PHE A 213 -2.76 -8.88 -2.59
CA PHE A 213 -3.69 -9.56 -1.68
C PHE A 213 -3.57 -11.08 -1.74
N GLU A 214 -3.07 -11.65 -2.85
CA GLU A 214 -2.89 -13.09 -3.00
C GLU A 214 -1.72 -13.62 -2.15
N VAL A 215 -0.72 -12.80 -1.92
CA VAL A 215 0.46 -13.16 -1.11
C VAL A 215 0.35 -12.70 0.36
N ASP A 216 -0.53 -11.73 0.64
CA ASP A 216 -0.69 -11.15 1.99
C ASP A 216 -1.86 -11.82 2.74
N ARG A 217 -1.90 -13.14 2.76
CA ARG A 217 -2.95 -13.93 3.45
C ARG A 217 -2.71 -13.96 4.95
N ALA A 218 -3.76 -13.72 5.72
CA ALA A 218 -3.77 -13.88 7.17
C ALA A 218 -5.19 -14.18 7.67
N ALA A 219 -5.31 -14.90 8.78
CA ALA A 219 -6.61 -15.26 9.35
C ALA A 219 -7.51 -14.04 9.67
N ALA A 220 -6.92 -12.89 10.00
CA ALA A 220 -7.67 -11.66 10.26
C ALA A 220 -8.17 -10.97 8.99
N ARG A 221 -7.55 -11.22 7.82
CA ARG A 221 -7.86 -10.50 6.57
C ARG A 221 -8.99 -11.11 5.77
N GLY A 222 -9.41 -12.33 6.08
CA GLY A 222 -10.43 -13.05 5.33
C GLY A 222 -10.03 -13.22 3.87
N LEU A 223 -10.96 -13.02 2.97
CA LEU A 223 -10.71 -13.02 1.52
C LEU A 223 -10.63 -11.57 1.02
N MET A 224 -9.45 -11.16 0.59
CA MET A 224 -9.23 -9.86 -0.06
C MET A 224 -8.73 -10.10 -1.48
N THR A 225 -9.21 -9.27 -2.43
CA THR A 225 -8.87 -9.42 -3.86
C THR A 225 -8.90 -8.06 -4.56
N THR A 226 -7.94 -7.81 -5.45
CA THR A 226 -8.01 -6.69 -6.39
C THR A 226 -9.06 -6.98 -7.45
N ARG A 227 -10.02 -6.07 -7.60
CA ARG A 227 -11.14 -6.23 -8.53
C ARG A 227 -10.96 -5.47 -9.81
N ARG A 228 -10.49 -4.20 -9.74
CA ARG A 228 -10.19 -3.37 -10.92
C ARG A 228 -9.03 -2.44 -10.64
N LEU A 229 -8.18 -2.26 -11.63
CA LEU A 229 -7.10 -1.28 -11.66
C LEU A 229 -7.22 -0.50 -12.98
N VAL A 230 -7.69 0.74 -12.90
CA VAL A 230 -7.81 1.64 -14.05
C VAL A 230 -6.65 2.62 -14.02
N ILE A 231 -5.83 2.62 -15.06
CA ILE A 231 -4.62 3.43 -15.18
C ILE A 231 -4.85 4.47 -16.27
N PHE A 232 -4.69 5.74 -15.93
CA PHE A 232 -4.68 6.84 -16.87
C PHE A 232 -3.22 7.23 -17.17
N GLU A 233 -2.78 6.92 -18.38
CA GLU A 233 -1.46 7.28 -18.89
C GLU A 233 -1.55 8.61 -19.61
N HIS A 234 -0.91 9.63 -19.09
CA HIS A 234 -0.86 10.95 -19.74
C HIS A 234 0.19 10.98 -20.86
N ASN A 235 -0.04 11.87 -21.84
CA ASN A 235 0.91 12.07 -22.94
C ASN A 235 2.12 12.94 -22.56
N SER A 236 2.14 13.51 -21.37
CA SER A 236 3.21 14.40 -20.90
C SER A 236 3.56 14.21 -19.43
N ALA A 237 4.67 14.77 -19.01
CA ALA A 237 5.14 14.75 -17.62
C ALA A 237 4.23 15.56 -16.65
N LEU A 238 3.61 16.63 -17.11
CA LEU A 238 2.70 17.45 -16.30
C LEU A 238 1.28 16.90 -16.30
N GLY A 239 0.95 16.06 -17.28
CA GLY A 239 -0.38 15.51 -17.49
C GLY A 239 -1.24 16.37 -18.43
N SER A 240 -2.26 15.73 -19.01
CA SER A 240 -3.17 16.32 -19.99
C SER A 240 -4.47 16.83 -19.35
N LYS A 241 -4.86 16.22 -18.22
CA LYS A 241 -6.12 16.49 -17.52
C LYS A 241 -5.94 16.47 -15.99
N PRO A 242 -6.81 17.17 -15.24
CA PRO A 242 -6.89 17.04 -13.79
C PRO A 242 -7.24 15.60 -13.38
N ALA A 243 -6.64 15.11 -12.30
CA ALA A 243 -6.88 13.75 -11.81
C ALA A 243 -8.34 13.52 -11.39
N ASP A 244 -8.98 14.53 -10.79
CA ASP A 244 -10.38 14.46 -10.38
C ASP A 244 -11.33 14.22 -11.56
N GLU A 245 -11.09 14.90 -12.68
CA GLU A 245 -11.84 14.67 -13.93
C GLU A 245 -11.70 13.22 -14.39
N LEU A 246 -10.49 12.66 -14.33
CA LEU A 246 -10.23 11.28 -14.73
C LEU A 246 -10.89 10.28 -13.79
N PHE A 247 -10.80 10.51 -12.49
CA PHE A 247 -11.39 9.62 -11.48
C PHE A 247 -12.91 9.61 -11.52
N SER A 248 -13.54 10.72 -11.93
CA SER A 248 -15.00 10.83 -12.10
C SER A 248 -15.54 10.00 -13.26
N ARG A 249 -14.69 9.64 -14.24
CA ARG A 249 -15.03 8.76 -15.36
C ARG A 249 -15.22 7.30 -14.92
N VAL A 250 -14.60 6.92 -13.78
CA VAL A 250 -14.72 5.56 -13.22
C VAL A 250 -15.81 5.55 -12.17
N LYS A 251 -16.96 4.98 -12.52
CA LYS A 251 -18.13 4.88 -11.64
C LYS A 251 -18.30 3.46 -11.13
N CYS A 252 -18.88 3.33 -9.95
CA CYS A 252 -19.26 2.06 -9.37
C CYS A 252 -20.72 2.15 -8.93
N GLU A 253 -21.55 1.26 -9.42
CA GLU A 253 -22.96 1.19 -9.12
C GLU A 253 -23.30 -0.15 -8.47
N HIS A 254 -24.15 -0.11 -7.44
CA HIS A 254 -24.70 -1.30 -6.83
C HIS A 254 -25.85 -1.80 -7.72
N THR A 255 -25.73 -3.00 -8.24
CA THR A 255 -26.66 -3.57 -9.21
C THR A 255 -27.26 -4.90 -8.77
N GLY A 256 -26.79 -5.46 -7.64
CA GLY A 256 -27.19 -6.75 -7.12
C GLY A 256 -28.00 -6.69 -5.82
N ASN A 257 -27.70 -7.64 -4.94
CA ASN A 257 -28.43 -7.80 -3.67
C ASN A 257 -28.10 -6.70 -2.65
N ILE A 258 -29.07 -6.30 -1.83
CA ILE A 258 -28.90 -5.37 -0.72
C ILE A 258 -29.13 -6.10 0.60
N PRO A 259 -28.15 -6.10 1.52
CA PRO A 259 -26.79 -5.56 1.38
C PRO A 259 -25.90 -6.42 0.47
N ALA A 260 -24.92 -5.78 -0.19
CA ALA A 260 -23.95 -6.49 -1.00
C ALA A 260 -23.16 -7.53 -0.19
N ARG A 261 -22.89 -8.68 -0.80
CA ARG A 261 -22.13 -9.79 -0.19
C ARG A 261 -21.06 -10.36 -1.11
N ASP A 262 -21.02 -9.87 -2.36
CA ASP A 262 -20.06 -10.32 -3.37
C ASP A 262 -19.75 -9.19 -4.36
N PHE A 263 -18.64 -9.31 -5.09
CA PHE A 263 -18.28 -8.35 -6.12
C PHE A 263 -19.29 -8.32 -7.28
N SER A 264 -19.97 -9.40 -7.54
CA SER A 264 -21.04 -9.49 -8.56
C SER A 264 -22.24 -8.59 -8.26
N ASP A 265 -22.37 -8.08 -7.03
CA ASP A 265 -23.39 -7.11 -6.66
C ASP A 265 -23.08 -5.68 -7.15
N TYR A 266 -21.90 -5.47 -7.79
CA TYR A 266 -21.46 -4.17 -8.29
C TYR A 266 -21.11 -4.22 -9.78
N THR A 267 -21.36 -3.11 -10.45
CA THR A 267 -20.86 -2.86 -11.79
C THR A 267 -19.94 -1.65 -11.79
N ILE A 268 -18.70 -1.85 -12.22
CA ILE A 268 -17.71 -0.76 -12.38
C ILE A 268 -17.63 -0.42 -13.85
N THR A 269 -17.82 0.88 -14.17
CA THR A 269 -17.82 1.39 -15.54
C THR A 269 -16.74 2.43 -15.74
N LEU A 270 -16.23 2.53 -16.96
CA LEU A 270 -15.40 3.64 -17.45
C LEU A 270 -16.14 4.29 -18.63
N ASP A 271 -16.48 5.58 -18.50
CA ASP A 271 -17.27 6.31 -19.51
C ASP A 271 -18.60 5.60 -19.85
N GLY A 272 -19.24 4.99 -18.86
CA GLY A 272 -20.49 4.23 -19.03
C GLY A 272 -20.31 2.79 -19.55
N ASN A 273 -19.11 2.38 -19.93
CA ASN A 273 -18.84 1.01 -20.40
C ASN A 273 -18.38 0.12 -19.25
N PRO A 274 -19.01 -1.04 -19.01
CA PRO A 274 -18.61 -1.97 -17.96
C PRO A 274 -17.19 -2.50 -18.16
N LEU A 275 -16.43 -2.56 -17.06
CA LEU A 275 -15.08 -3.10 -17.04
C LEU A 275 -15.11 -4.60 -16.73
N SER A 276 -14.62 -5.42 -17.64
CA SER A 276 -14.49 -6.88 -17.47
C SER A 276 -13.12 -7.29 -16.95
N GLU A 277 -12.05 -6.63 -17.41
CA GLU A 277 -10.68 -6.96 -17.04
C GLU A 277 -10.23 -6.32 -15.73
N ILE A 278 -9.30 -6.99 -15.03
CA ILE A 278 -8.71 -6.45 -13.79
C ILE A 278 -7.95 -5.16 -14.08
N LYS A 279 -7.10 -5.13 -15.10
CA LYS A 279 -6.29 -3.98 -15.47
C LYS A 279 -6.76 -3.37 -16.79
N THR A 280 -7.08 -2.07 -16.73
CA THR A 280 -7.44 -1.26 -17.91
C THR A 280 -6.50 -0.06 -17.99
N VAL A 281 -5.89 0.16 -19.15
CA VAL A 281 -5.02 1.33 -19.41
C VAL A 281 -5.69 2.26 -20.41
N VAL A 282 -5.74 3.54 -20.08
CA VAL A 282 -6.36 4.59 -20.88
C VAL A 282 -5.34 5.68 -21.13
N THR A 283 -5.03 5.96 -22.40
CA THR A 283 -4.20 7.11 -22.79
C THR A 283 -5.03 8.39 -22.80
N VAL A 284 -4.55 9.46 -22.16
CA VAL A 284 -5.25 10.72 -21.97
C VAL A 284 -4.37 11.94 -22.23
#